data_c6843633d83a13486e4a61f2c14a5f43
#
_entry.id   c6843633d83a13486e4a61f2c14a5f43
#
_cell.length_a   1.000
_cell.length_b   1.000
_cell.length_c   1.000
_cell.angle_alpha   90.00
_cell.angle_beta   90.00
_cell.angle_gamma   90.00
#
_symmetry.space_group_name_H-M   'P 1'
#
loop_
_entity.id
_entity.type
_entity.pdbx_description
1 polymer ?
#
loop_
_entity_poly.entity_id
_entity_poly.type
_entity_poly.pdbx_seq_one_letter_code
_entity_poly.pdbx_strand_id
1 'polypeptide(L)'
;MKEKLYTIPLNDAVNANDECPFCFIERELEQNSLNFVLGNSSSYMESDIRDQTDKAGFCKIHMKKMFDYGNTLGNTLILQTHYHKLREEMKKQFDSFTPGKSSILGRFRRSDAGTDKNTLAAWVASKDCSCFICQSISDTFARYVETFFWLYRQDNEFKNKILSGKGFCLHHFGVLCDNADKYLNDKEKAEFYPAMFKLMDENFQRMEEDLVWLSDKFDYRNKDADWKNSKDALQRGMQTLRSGYPADPVHKAK
;
A
#
# COMPACT_ATOMS: atom_id res chain seq x y z
N MET A 1 19.51 -17.77 -17.40
CA MET A 1 18.92 -16.45 -17.03
C MET A 1 19.36 -16.14 -15.60
N LYS A 2 19.90 -14.97 -15.26
CA LYS A 2 20.16 -14.63 -13.85
C LYS A 2 18.80 -14.38 -13.19
N GLU A 3 18.36 -15.26 -12.31
CA GLU A 3 17.16 -15.04 -11.51
C GLU A 3 17.37 -13.84 -10.58
N LYS A 4 16.42 -12.91 -10.59
CA LYS A 4 16.35 -11.87 -9.58
C LYS A 4 15.59 -12.41 -8.36
N LEU A 5 15.94 -11.94 -7.17
CA LEU A 5 15.40 -12.40 -5.89
C LEU A 5 13.84 -12.43 -5.86
N TYR A 6 13.19 -11.50 -6.56
CA TYR A 6 11.73 -11.34 -6.57
C TYR A 6 11.03 -12.01 -7.75
N THR A 7 11.73 -12.78 -8.59
CA THR A 7 11.16 -13.45 -9.77
C THR A 7 10.08 -14.48 -9.36
N ILE A 8 10.38 -15.35 -8.40
CA ILE A 8 9.45 -16.40 -7.95
C ILE A 8 8.21 -15.76 -7.30
N PRO A 9 8.32 -14.92 -6.25
CA PRO A 9 7.12 -14.33 -5.63
C PRO A 9 6.26 -13.51 -6.59
N LEU A 10 6.86 -12.88 -7.60
CA LEU A 10 6.11 -12.12 -8.59
C LEU A 10 5.33 -13.04 -9.55
N ASN A 11 5.92 -14.16 -9.96
CA ASN A 11 5.22 -15.19 -10.71
C ASN A 11 4.09 -15.83 -9.89
N ASP A 12 4.31 -16.07 -8.60
CA ASP A 12 3.28 -16.59 -7.69
C ASP A 12 2.10 -15.62 -7.60
N ALA A 13 2.36 -14.32 -7.49
CA ALA A 13 1.33 -13.30 -7.46
C ALA A 13 0.50 -13.24 -8.76
N VAL A 14 1.16 -13.41 -9.91
CA VAL A 14 0.47 -13.47 -11.22
C VAL A 14 -0.37 -14.75 -11.35
N ASN A 15 0.13 -15.87 -10.83
CA ASN A 15 -0.57 -17.15 -10.88
C ASN A 15 -1.69 -17.26 -9.83
N ALA A 16 -1.70 -16.43 -8.80
CA ALA A 16 -2.72 -16.42 -7.74
C ALA A 16 -4.12 -16.02 -8.23
N ASN A 17 -4.24 -15.54 -9.47
CA ASN A 17 -5.51 -15.12 -10.08
C ASN A 17 -6.27 -14.06 -9.26
N ASP A 18 -5.52 -13.24 -8.52
CA ASP A 18 -6.04 -12.05 -7.84
C ASP A 18 -6.48 -10.98 -8.85
N GLU A 19 -7.34 -10.04 -8.45
CA GLU A 19 -7.73 -8.92 -9.32
C GLU A 19 -6.54 -8.00 -9.64
N CYS A 20 -5.52 -8.00 -8.79
CA CYS A 20 -4.29 -7.23 -9.00
C CYS A 20 -3.10 -7.97 -8.36
N PRO A 21 -2.11 -8.43 -9.13
CA PRO A 21 -0.95 -9.13 -8.58
C PRO A 21 -0.13 -8.27 -7.61
N PHE A 22 -0.12 -6.95 -7.77
CA PHE A 22 0.56 -6.06 -6.84
C PHE A 22 -0.19 -5.91 -5.50
N CYS A 23 -1.54 -5.96 -5.49
CA CYS A 23 -2.28 -6.06 -4.24
C CYS A 23 -1.95 -7.36 -3.48
N PHE A 24 -1.81 -8.48 -4.20
CA PHE A 24 -1.37 -9.73 -3.61
C PHE A 24 0.01 -9.59 -2.94
N ILE A 25 0.98 -8.99 -3.63
CA ILE A 25 2.33 -8.75 -3.10
C ILE A 25 2.28 -7.84 -1.87
N GLU A 26 1.53 -6.74 -1.91
CA GLU A 26 1.42 -5.82 -0.76
C GLU A 26 0.86 -6.52 0.48
N ARG A 27 -0.16 -7.38 0.33
CA ARG A 27 -0.68 -8.17 1.45
C ARG A 27 0.37 -9.08 2.07
N GLU A 28 1.15 -9.77 1.24
CA GLU A 28 2.25 -10.62 1.71
C GLU A 28 3.35 -9.81 2.41
N LEU A 29 3.72 -8.66 1.86
CA LEU A 29 4.70 -7.76 2.46
C LEU A 29 4.22 -7.20 3.80
N GLU A 30 2.94 -6.84 3.91
CA GLU A 30 2.35 -6.35 5.14
C GLU A 30 2.33 -7.43 6.23
N GLN A 31 1.89 -8.65 5.88
CA GLN A 31 1.93 -9.79 6.79
C GLN A 31 3.36 -10.08 7.26
N ASN A 32 4.31 -10.07 6.33
CA ASN A 32 5.72 -10.32 6.65
C ASN A 32 6.30 -9.21 7.54
N SER A 33 5.93 -7.95 7.32
CA SER A 33 6.36 -6.82 8.15
C SER A 33 5.77 -6.89 9.56
N LEU A 34 4.49 -7.28 9.70
CA LEU A 34 3.86 -7.51 11.00
C LEU A 34 4.50 -8.70 11.73
N ASN A 35 4.74 -9.80 11.01
CA ASN A 35 5.44 -10.97 11.55
C ASN A 35 6.88 -10.63 11.99
N PHE A 36 7.58 -9.80 11.22
CA PHE A 36 8.91 -9.34 11.58
C PHE A 36 8.89 -8.53 12.88
N VAL A 37 7.97 -7.58 13.00
CA VAL A 37 7.89 -6.69 14.18
C VAL A 37 7.37 -7.42 15.41
N LEU A 38 6.33 -8.25 15.30
CA LEU A 38 5.57 -8.81 16.43
C LEU A 38 5.55 -10.33 16.51
N GLY A 39 6.11 -11.02 15.52
CA GLY A 39 6.09 -12.48 15.46
C GLY A 39 7.06 -13.17 16.38
N ASN A 40 7.17 -14.48 16.21
CA ASN A 40 7.98 -15.35 17.07
C ASN A 40 9.50 -15.07 17.02
N SER A 41 9.98 -14.37 15.97
CA SER A 41 11.37 -13.91 15.88
C SER A 41 11.74 -12.90 16.97
N SER A 42 10.73 -12.31 17.63
CA SER A 42 10.91 -11.34 18.73
C SER A 42 11.76 -10.12 18.34
N SER A 43 11.71 -9.68 17.09
CA SER A 43 12.51 -8.53 16.62
C SER A 43 12.27 -7.27 17.45
N TYR A 44 11.10 -7.15 18.09
CA TYR A 44 10.82 -6.09 19.07
C TYR A 44 11.74 -6.11 20.31
N MET A 45 12.51 -7.17 20.52
CA MET A 45 13.52 -7.25 21.59
C MET A 45 14.88 -6.69 21.14
N GLU A 46 15.13 -6.57 19.85
CA GLU A 46 16.41 -6.13 19.31
C GLU A 46 16.51 -4.60 19.35
N SER A 47 17.67 -4.09 19.84
CA SER A 47 17.85 -2.65 20.07
C SER A 47 17.84 -1.81 18.80
N ASP A 48 18.42 -2.32 17.71
CA ASP A 48 18.45 -1.65 16.41
C ASP A 48 17.07 -1.56 15.76
N ILE A 49 16.25 -2.59 15.90
CA ILE A 49 14.86 -2.58 15.42
C ILE A 49 14.03 -1.62 16.27
N ARG A 50 14.23 -1.58 17.60
CA ARG A 50 13.58 -0.59 18.46
C ARG A 50 13.94 0.84 18.07
N ASP A 51 15.21 1.11 17.83
CA ASP A 51 15.64 2.43 17.41
C ASP A 51 14.96 2.89 16.10
N GLN A 52 14.74 1.96 15.17
CA GLN A 52 14.04 2.24 13.91
C GLN A 52 12.53 2.46 14.16
N THR A 53 11.89 1.58 14.91
CA THR A 53 10.47 1.69 15.24
C THR A 53 10.17 2.92 16.10
N ASP A 54 11.06 3.28 17.04
CA ASP A 54 10.94 4.47 17.88
C ASP A 54 11.05 5.78 17.09
N LYS A 55 11.88 5.80 16.04
CA LYS A 55 12.01 6.96 15.15
C LYS A 55 10.82 7.11 14.21
N ALA A 56 10.43 6.01 13.56
CA ALA A 56 9.41 6.03 12.53
C ALA A 56 7.99 6.02 13.11
N GLY A 57 7.77 5.35 14.24
CA GLY A 57 6.43 5.12 14.75
C GLY A 57 5.60 4.24 13.83
N PHE A 58 4.28 4.30 13.99
CA PHE A 58 3.32 3.54 13.19
C PHE A 58 2.10 4.40 12.87
N CYS A 59 1.60 4.31 11.65
CA CYS A 59 0.38 5.01 11.25
C CYS A 59 -0.86 4.38 11.89
N LYS A 60 -1.98 5.10 11.87
CA LYS A 60 -3.27 4.66 12.42
C LYS A 60 -3.70 3.27 11.95
N ILE A 61 -3.48 2.96 10.66
CA ILE A 61 -3.87 1.67 10.08
C ILE A 61 -3.02 0.55 10.68
N HIS A 62 -1.69 0.73 10.72
CA HIS A 62 -0.79 -0.29 11.25
C HIS A 62 -0.87 -0.42 12.77
N MET A 63 -1.15 0.64 13.52
CA MET A 63 -1.48 0.54 14.95
C MET A 63 -2.68 -0.40 15.18
N LYS A 64 -3.75 -0.27 14.37
CA LYS A 64 -4.91 -1.16 14.46
C LYS A 64 -4.54 -2.60 14.12
N LYS A 65 -3.77 -2.82 13.03
CA LYS A 65 -3.33 -4.17 12.63
C LYS A 65 -2.39 -4.82 13.65
N MET A 66 -1.50 -4.05 14.25
CA MET A 66 -0.63 -4.51 15.35
C MET A 66 -1.44 -4.94 16.58
N PHE A 67 -2.48 -4.18 16.94
CA PHE A 67 -3.41 -4.56 18.01
C PHE A 67 -4.15 -5.86 17.67
N ASP A 68 -4.69 -5.99 16.47
CA ASP A 68 -5.41 -7.17 16.01
C ASP A 68 -4.51 -8.42 15.89
N TYR A 69 -3.21 -8.22 15.66
CA TYR A 69 -2.21 -9.29 15.61
C TYR A 69 -2.10 -10.05 16.94
N GLY A 70 -2.37 -9.40 18.06
CA GLY A 70 -2.61 -10.03 19.36
C GLY A 70 -1.37 -10.26 20.24
N ASN A 71 -0.14 -9.83 19.84
CA ASN A 71 1.05 -9.88 20.70
C ASN A 71 1.06 -8.67 21.65
N THR A 72 0.35 -8.78 22.80
CA THR A 72 0.24 -7.69 23.76
C THR A 72 1.60 -7.28 24.35
N LEU A 73 2.48 -8.26 24.70
CA LEU A 73 3.79 -7.94 25.24
C LEU A 73 4.67 -7.19 24.24
N GLY A 74 4.75 -7.68 23.00
CA GLY A 74 5.52 -7.02 21.93
C GLY A 74 5.02 -5.61 21.67
N ASN A 75 3.72 -5.42 21.52
CA ASN A 75 3.11 -4.11 21.36
C ASN A 75 3.43 -3.17 22.53
N THR A 76 3.32 -3.65 23.76
CA THR A 76 3.61 -2.85 24.97
C THR A 76 5.07 -2.38 25.01
N LEU A 77 6.01 -3.26 24.71
CA LEU A 77 7.44 -2.93 24.73
C LEU A 77 7.81 -1.92 23.64
N ILE A 78 7.25 -2.08 22.44
CA ILE A 78 7.43 -1.12 21.33
C ILE A 78 6.85 0.24 21.71
N LEU A 79 5.62 0.29 22.21
CA LEU A 79 4.99 1.54 22.58
C LEU A 79 5.71 2.24 23.73
N GLN A 80 6.22 1.49 24.72
CA GLN A 80 6.97 2.05 25.85
C GLN A 80 8.19 2.83 25.39
N THR A 81 9.01 2.26 24.50
CA THR A 81 10.22 2.92 24.01
C THR A 81 9.90 4.05 23.03
N HIS A 82 8.89 3.86 22.19
CA HIS A 82 8.40 4.92 21.29
C HIS A 82 7.87 6.14 22.06
N TYR A 83 7.08 5.94 23.12
CA TYR A 83 6.63 7.04 23.98
C TYR A 83 7.78 7.77 24.65
N HIS A 84 8.79 7.03 25.13
CA HIS A 84 9.98 7.63 25.72
C HIS A 84 10.68 8.54 24.71
N LYS A 85 10.95 8.02 23.51
CA LYS A 85 11.59 8.77 22.41
C LYS A 85 10.79 9.98 21.99
N LEU A 86 9.50 9.81 21.79
CA LEU A 86 8.59 10.88 21.38
C LEU A 86 8.55 12.01 22.39
N ARG A 87 8.54 11.69 23.72
CA ARG A 87 8.58 12.69 24.79
C ARG A 87 9.88 13.50 24.78
N GLU A 88 11.01 12.87 24.53
CA GLU A 88 12.29 13.59 24.40
C GLU A 88 12.27 14.57 23.22
N GLU A 89 11.74 14.13 22.07
CA GLU A 89 11.60 14.96 20.89
C GLU A 89 10.60 16.11 21.12
N MET A 90 9.45 15.83 21.73
CA MET A 90 8.44 16.84 22.08
C MET A 90 9.06 17.92 22.99
N LYS A 91 9.84 17.53 24.00
CA LYS A 91 10.49 18.50 24.89
C LYS A 91 11.40 19.45 24.10
N LYS A 92 12.21 18.92 23.17
CA LYS A 92 13.05 19.77 22.31
C LYS A 92 12.24 20.72 21.45
N GLN A 93 11.10 20.26 20.90
CA GLN A 93 10.20 21.10 20.10
C GLN A 93 9.55 22.21 20.98
N PHE A 94 9.14 21.88 22.19
CA PHE A 94 8.53 22.84 23.11
C PHE A 94 9.55 23.88 23.60
N ASP A 95 10.77 23.48 23.92
CA ASP A 95 11.85 24.37 24.36
C ASP A 95 12.28 25.35 23.24
N SER A 96 12.16 24.94 21.99
CA SER A 96 12.51 25.78 20.82
C SER A 96 11.33 26.58 20.24
N PHE A 97 10.11 26.33 20.70
CA PHE A 97 8.92 26.95 20.13
C PHE A 97 8.79 28.42 20.52
N THR A 98 8.65 29.30 19.53
CA THR A 98 8.34 30.70 19.73
C THR A 98 7.00 31.00 19.06
N PRO A 99 5.98 31.45 19.80
CA PRO A 99 4.70 31.85 19.22
C PRO A 99 4.88 32.94 18.18
N GLY A 100 4.35 32.73 16.97
CA GLY A 100 4.35 33.74 15.92
C GLY A 100 3.61 35.00 16.38
N LYS A 101 4.20 36.21 16.15
CA LYS A 101 3.51 37.46 16.40
C LYS A 101 2.42 37.64 15.36
N SER A 102 1.15 37.68 15.78
CA SER A 102 0.06 38.01 14.87
C SER A 102 0.17 39.48 14.45
N SER A 103 0.63 39.72 13.23
CA SER A 103 0.57 41.04 12.61
C SER A 103 -0.89 41.36 12.27
N ILE A 104 -1.41 42.49 12.80
CA ILE A 104 -2.76 42.96 12.50
C ILE A 104 -2.95 43.22 11.00
N LEU A 105 -1.88 43.54 10.27
CA LEU A 105 -1.85 43.68 8.81
C LEU A 105 -1.96 42.35 8.05
N GLY A 106 -1.57 41.19 8.64
CA GLY A 106 -1.69 39.87 8.02
C GLY A 106 -3.13 39.35 7.97
N ARG A 107 -4.06 39.87 8.78
CA ARG A 107 -5.48 39.49 8.75
C ARG A 107 -6.24 39.90 7.50
N PHE A 108 -5.76 40.91 6.77
CA PHE A 108 -6.40 41.41 5.54
C PHE A 108 -5.83 40.84 4.24
N ARG A 109 -4.73 40.11 4.28
CA ARG A 109 -4.20 39.38 3.13
C ARG A 109 -4.55 37.90 3.22
N ARG A 110 -5.79 37.56 2.88
CA ARG A 110 -6.09 36.23 2.35
C ARG A 110 -5.52 36.17 0.94
N SER A 111 -4.28 35.83 0.79
CA SER A 111 -3.72 35.45 -0.49
C SER A 111 -2.81 34.24 -0.27
N ASP A 112 -3.06 33.21 -1.09
CA ASP A 112 -2.22 32.06 -1.32
C ASP A 112 -0.74 32.36 -1.10
N ALA A 113 -0.10 31.55 -0.29
CA ALA A 113 1.27 31.08 -0.35
C ALA A 113 1.76 30.76 1.06
N GLY A 114 1.93 29.49 1.32
CA GLY A 114 2.48 28.97 2.57
C GLY A 114 3.85 29.52 2.87
N THR A 115 3.96 30.25 3.97
CA THR A 115 5.26 30.56 4.58
C THR A 115 5.25 30.87 6.07
N ASP A 116 4.14 30.60 6.80
CA ASP A 116 4.21 30.55 8.27
C ASP A 116 3.47 29.33 8.79
N LYS A 117 3.92 28.14 8.36
CA LYS A 117 3.48 26.91 8.99
C LYS A 117 4.03 26.90 10.41
N ASN A 118 3.14 26.87 11.41
CA ASN A 118 3.51 26.62 12.79
C ASN A 118 4.47 25.42 12.82
N THR A 119 5.72 25.65 13.24
CA THR A 119 6.79 24.64 13.21
C THR A 119 6.42 23.40 14.03
N LEU A 120 5.67 23.58 15.12
CA LEU A 120 5.18 22.47 15.95
C LEU A 120 4.12 21.65 15.19
N ALA A 121 3.19 22.30 14.49
CA ALA A 121 2.21 21.59 13.67
C ALA A 121 2.86 20.84 12.50
N ALA A 122 3.90 21.40 11.89
CA ALA A 122 4.67 20.72 10.85
C ALA A 122 5.42 19.49 11.39
N TRP A 123 5.98 19.60 12.59
CA TRP A 123 6.61 18.45 13.25
C TRP A 123 5.59 17.34 13.56
N VAL A 124 4.41 17.68 14.12
CA VAL A 124 3.32 16.71 14.35
C VAL A 124 2.92 16.03 13.05
N ALA A 125 2.70 16.81 11.98
CA ALA A 125 2.34 16.25 10.66
C ALA A 125 3.42 15.29 10.12
N SER A 126 4.70 15.58 10.36
CA SER A 126 5.79 14.68 9.97
C SER A 126 5.74 13.33 10.72
N LYS A 127 5.30 13.35 11.99
CA LYS A 127 5.11 12.12 12.77
C LYS A 127 3.87 11.34 12.31
N ASP A 128 2.77 12.01 12.00
CA ASP A 128 1.55 11.36 11.50
C ASP A 128 1.77 10.67 10.14
N CYS A 129 2.69 11.19 9.31
CA CYS A 129 3.01 10.63 8.00
C CYS A 129 4.08 9.54 8.06
N SER A 130 4.74 9.30 9.21
CA SER A 130 5.78 8.28 9.32
C SER A 130 5.24 6.96 9.85
N CYS A 131 5.76 5.84 9.30
CA CYS A 131 5.38 4.51 9.75
C CYS A 131 6.44 3.50 9.32
N PHE A 132 7.00 2.76 10.27
CA PHE A 132 8.00 1.73 10.02
C PHE A 132 7.51 0.66 9.03
N ILE A 133 6.27 0.17 9.21
CA ILE A 133 5.70 -0.87 8.34
C ILE A 133 5.46 -0.32 6.92
N CYS A 134 4.87 0.88 6.79
CA CYS A 134 4.67 1.50 5.46
C CYS A 134 6.00 1.66 4.72
N GLN A 135 7.06 2.12 5.40
CA GLN A 135 8.37 2.29 4.80
C GLN A 135 8.96 0.96 4.35
N SER A 136 8.90 -0.07 5.21
CA SER A 136 9.37 -1.42 4.89
C SER A 136 8.68 -2.02 3.67
N ILE A 137 7.34 -1.85 3.59
CA ILE A 137 6.55 -2.28 2.43
C ILE A 137 7.00 -1.52 1.18
N SER A 138 7.05 -0.18 1.25
CA SER A 138 7.40 0.68 0.11
C SER A 138 8.79 0.35 -0.45
N ASP A 139 9.79 0.21 0.42
CA ASP A 139 11.17 -0.09 0.03
C ASP A 139 11.29 -1.46 -0.65
N THR A 140 10.55 -2.44 -0.17
CA THR A 140 10.55 -3.78 -0.76
C THR A 140 9.72 -3.82 -2.03
N PHE A 141 8.56 -3.18 -2.05
CA PHE A 141 7.67 -3.12 -3.20
C PHE A 141 8.33 -2.45 -4.42
N ALA A 142 9.14 -1.41 -4.22
CA ALA A 142 9.90 -0.78 -5.30
C ALA A 142 10.79 -1.78 -6.06
N ARG A 143 11.33 -2.80 -5.37
CA ARG A 143 12.14 -3.86 -5.99
C ARG A 143 11.28 -4.85 -6.79
N TYR A 144 10.03 -5.08 -6.36
CA TYR A 144 9.06 -5.86 -7.14
C TYR A 144 8.70 -5.13 -8.44
N VAL A 145 8.48 -3.82 -8.39
CA VAL A 145 8.21 -3.00 -9.58
C VAL A 145 9.38 -3.06 -10.56
N GLU A 146 10.63 -2.92 -10.08
CA GLU A 146 11.82 -3.10 -10.92
C GLU A 146 11.88 -4.49 -11.57
N THR A 147 11.58 -5.54 -10.78
CA THR A 147 11.60 -6.93 -11.26
C THR A 147 10.47 -7.19 -12.26
N PHE A 148 9.29 -6.58 -12.07
CA PHE A 148 8.19 -6.63 -13.01
C PHE A 148 8.61 -6.13 -14.39
N PHE A 149 9.19 -4.94 -14.50
CA PHE A 149 9.63 -4.39 -15.78
C PHE A 149 10.74 -5.21 -16.41
N TRP A 150 11.64 -5.76 -15.59
CA TRP A 150 12.68 -6.67 -16.09
C TRP A 150 12.07 -7.95 -16.68
N LEU A 151 11.13 -8.62 -15.99
CA LEU A 151 10.43 -9.80 -16.50
C LEU A 151 9.59 -9.47 -17.74
N TYR A 152 8.85 -8.38 -17.72
CA TYR A 152 8.00 -7.95 -18.83
C TYR A 152 8.79 -7.77 -20.13
N ARG A 153 10.07 -7.37 -20.03
CA ARG A 153 10.99 -7.22 -21.18
C ARG A 153 11.68 -8.51 -21.59
N GLN A 154 11.99 -9.40 -20.67
CA GLN A 154 12.87 -10.55 -20.90
C GLN A 154 12.13 -11.88 -20.99
N ASP A 155 10.92 -11.96 -20.46
CA ASP A 155 10.14 -13.19 -20.34
C ASP A 155 8.79 -13.04 -21.03
N ASN A 156 8.68 -13.64 -22.22
CA ASN A 156 7.45 -13.59 -23.00
C ASN A 156 6.31 -14.38 -22.34
N GLU A 157 6.59 -15.43 -21.56
CA GLU A 157 5.57 -16.18 -20.84
C GLU A 157 4.96 -15.29 -19.74
N PHE A 158 5.81 -14.64 -18.94
CA PHE A 158 5.38 -13.67 -17.95
C PHE A 158 4.56 -12.53 -18.58
N LYS A 159 5.07 -11.92 -19.66
CA LYS A 159 4.36 -10.87 -20.40
C LYS A 159 2.97 -11.33 -20.84
N ASN A 160 2.87 -12.52 -21.43
CA ASN A 160 1.60 -13.07 -21.87
C ASN A 160 0.64 -13.33 -20.71
N LYS A 161 1.13 -13.85 -19.57
CA LYS A 161 0.31 -14.05 -18.36
C LYS A 161 -0.26 -12.73 -17.85
N ILE A 162 0.54 -11.66 -17.81
CA ILE A 162 0.06 -10.32 -17.44
C ILE A 162 -1.04 -9.85 -18.39
N LEU A 163 -0.79 -9.93 -19.70
CA LEU A 163 -1.73 -9.43 -20.73
C LEU A 163 -3.02 -10.24 -20.85
N SER A 164 -3.02 -11.51 -20.42
CA SER A 164 -4.21 -12.36 -20.34
C SER A 164 -4.85 -12.41 -18.97
N GLY A 165 -4.28 -11.71 -17.99
CA GLY A 165 -4.76 -11.67 -16.61
C GLY A 165 -5.87 -10.66 -16.37
N LYS A 166 -6.13 -10.39 -15.10
CA LYS A 166 -7.17 -9.45 -14.62
C LYS A 166 -6.69 -7.99 -14.50
N GLY A 167 -5.48 -7.70 -14.97
CA GLY A 167 -4.92 -6.35 -14.92
C GLY A 167 -4.45 -5.92 -13.54
N PHE A 168 -4.67 -4.65 -13.22
CA PHE A 168 -4.21 -4.03 -11.98
C PHE A 168 -5.34 -3.20 -11.37
N CYS A 169 -5.27 -2.94 -10.07
CA CYS A 169 -6.11 -1.90 -9.48
C CYS A 169 -5.65 -0.51 -9.96
N LEU A 170 -6.51 0.48 -9.86
CA LEU A 170 -6.24 1.83 -10.36
C LEU A 170 -4.96 2.43 -9.73
N HIS A 171 -4.73 2.20 -8.43
CA HIS A 171 -3.52 2.63 -7.73
C HIS A 171 -2.24 2.02 -8.36
N HIS A 172 -2.22 0.70 -8.50
CA HIS A 172 -1.04 0.01 -9.02
C HIS A 172 -0.82 0.21 -10.51
N PHE A 173 -1.88 0.46 -11.26
CA PHE A 173 -1.74 0.94 -12.64
C PHE A 173 -1.03 2.29 -12.68
N GLY A 174 -1.38 3.23 -11.79
CA GLY A 174 -0.64 4.48 -11.63
C GLY A 174 0.84 4.26 -11.31
N VAL A 175 1.15 3.35 -10.38
CA VAL A 175 2.55 2.97 -10.06
C VAL A 175 3.30 2.47 -11.28
N LEU A 176 2.66 1.64 -12.13
CA LEU A 176 3.28 1.17 -13.37
C LEU A 176 3.54 2.31 -14.34
N CYS A 177 2.58 3.22 -14.51
CA CYS A 177 2.76 4.40 -15.37
C CYS A 177 3.92 5.28 -14.90
N ASP A 178 3.99 5.60 -13.61
CA ASP A 178 5.05 6.42 -13.03
C ASP A 178 6.45 5.80 -13.19
N ASN A 179 6.54 4.47 -13.22
CA ASN A 179 7.80 3.76 -13.34
C ASN A 179 8.16 3.35 -14.78
N ALA A 180 7.22 3.42 -15.72
CA ALA A 180 7.47 3.06 -17.12
C ALA A 180 8.60 3.89 -17.74
N ASP A 181 8.65 5.20 -17.44
CA ASP A 181 9.71 6.08 -17.95
C ASP A 181 11.09 5.73 -17.42
N LYS A 182 11.18 5.14 -16.25
CA LYS A 182 12.44 4.72 -15.62
C LYS A 182 12.98 3.42 -16.20
N TYR A 183 12.08 2.50 -16.57
CA TYR A 183 12.48 1.12 -16.89
C TYR A 183 12.30 0.74 -18.35
N LEU A 184 11.53 1.50 -19.14
CA LEU A 184 11.24 1.23 -20.55
C LEU A 184 11.80 2.33 -21.45
N ASN A 185 12.35 1.93 -22.59
CA ASN A 185 12.70 2.88 -23.66
C ASN A 185 11.44 3.26 -24.49
N ASP A 186 11.58 4.26 -25.37
CA ASP A 186 10.42 4.81 -26.12
C ASP A 186 9.71 3.78 -27.00
N LYS A 187 10.45 2.84 -27.59
CA LYS A 187 9.86 1.75 -28.37
C LYS A 187 9.07 0.79 -27.47
N GLU A 188 9.62 0.41 -26.35
CA GLU A 188 8.97 -0.46 -25.37
C GLU A 188 7.72 0.22 -24.77
N LYS A 189 7.76 1.53 -24.50
CA LYS A 189 6.60 2.32 -24.04
C LYS A 189 5.49 2.36 -25.07
N ALA A 190 5.83 2.52 -26.35
CA ALA A 190 4.86 2.53 -27.44
C ALA A 190 4.09 1.19 -27.59
N GLU A 191 4.68 0.08 -27.14
CA GLU A 191 4.01 -1.23 -27.06
C GLU A 191 3.29 -1.43 -25.72
N PHE A 192 3.90 -1.00 -24.63
CA PHE A 192 3.41 -1.21 -23.25
C PHE A 192 2.09 -0.48 -22.99
N TYR A 193 2.04 0.83 -23.25
CA TYR A 193 0.85 1.63 -22.90
C TYR A 193 -0.42 1.18 -23.61
N PRO A 194 -0.47 0.97 -24.94
CA PRO A 194 -1.68 0.49 -25.58
C PRO A 194 -2.14 -0.89 -25.07
N ALA A 195 -1.18 -1.79 -24.79
CA ALA A 195 -1.51 -3.11 -24.25
C ALA A 195 -2.08 -3.02 -22.82
N MET A 196 -1.51 -2.16 -21.97
CA MET A 196 -2.01 -1.93 -20.61
C MET A 196 -3.36 -1.22 -20.63
N PHE A 197 -3.58 -0.22 -21.49
CA PHE A 197 -4.86 0.48 -21.60
C PHE A 197 -5.98 -0.49 -21.99
N LYS A 198 -5.73 -1.34 -22.98
CA LYS A 198 -6.68 -2.38 -23.38
C LYS A 198 -6.99 -3.34 -22.23
N LEU A 199 -5.95 -3.85 -21.56
CA LEU A 199 -6.10 -4.76 -20.43
C LEU A 199 -6.92 -4.14 -19.30
N MET A 200 -6.66 -2.88 -18.98
CA MET A 200 -7.37 -2.16 -17.91
C MET A 200 -8.83 -1.93 -18.28
N ASP A 201 -9.11 -1.46 -19.51
CA ASP A 201 -10.47 -1.21 -19.99
C ASP A 201 -11.32 -2.48 -19.96
N GLU A 202 -10.82 -3.59 -20.54
CA GLU A 202 -11.51 -4.88 -20.58
C GLU A 202 -11.82 -5.42 -19.16
N ASN A 203 -10.87 -5.25 -18.22
CA ASN A 203 -11.08 -5.74 -16.86
C ASN A 203 -11.98 -4.82 -16.02
N PHE A 204 -11.96 -3.51 -16.23
CA PHE A 204 -12.90 -2.60 -15.59
C PHE A 204 -14.31 -2.81 -16.11
N GLN A 205 -14.48 -3.04 -17.42
CA GLN A 205 -15.78 -3.42 -18.00
C GLN A 205 -16.28 -4.74 -17.38
N ARG A 206 -15.45 -5.77 -17.32
CA ARG A 206 -15.80 -7.04 -16.66
C ARG A 206 -16.27 -6.85 -15.21
N MET A 207 -15.58 -5.99 -14.46
CA MET A 207 -15.95 -5.70 -13.08
C MET A 207 -17.27 -4.93 -12.97
N GLU A 208 -17.51 -3.99 -13.88
CA GLU A 208 -18.79 -3.28 -13.97
C GLU A 208 -19.94 -4.26 -14.23
N GLU A 209 -19.77 -5.18 -15.20
CA GLU A 209 -20.76 -6.23 -15.51
C GLU A 209 -21.05 -7.13 -14.31
N ASP A 210 -20.01 -7.56 -13.56
CA ASP A 210 -20.16 -8.36 -12.34
C ASP A 210 -20.94 -7.60 -11.25
N LEU A 211 -20.68 -6.30 -11.08
CA LEU A 211 -21.39 -5.43 -10.11
C LEU A 211 -22.84 -5.18 -10.53
N VAL A 212 -23.09 -4.96 -11.81
CA VAL A 212 -24.48 -4.83 -12.35
C VAL A 212 -25.24 -6.11 -12.07
N TRP A 213 -24.66 -7.28 -12.37
CA TRP A 213 -25.32 -8.55 -12.10
C TRP A 213 -25.55 -8.79 -10.61
N LEU A 214 -24.60 -8.41 -9.75
CA LEU A 214 -24.80 -8.46 -8.30
C LEU A 214 -26.00 -7.59 -7.87
N SER A 215 -26.13 -6.38 -8.42
CA SER A 215 -27.28 -5.50 -8.17
C SER A 215 -28.60 -6.13 -8.63
N ASP A 216 -28.60 -6.71 -9.84
CA ASP A 216 -29.78 -7.36 -10.43
C ASP A 216 -30.26 -8.58 -9.61
N LYS A 217 -29.36 -9.22 -8.87
CA LYS A 217 -29.71 -10.34 -7.96
C LYS A 217 -30.60 -9.93 -6.79
N PHE A 218 -30.71 -8.66 -6.46
CA PHE A 218 -31.65 -8.15 -5.46
C PHE A 218 -33.07 -8.00 -6.02
N ASP A 219 -33.28 -8.09 -7.33
CA ASP A 219 -34.60 -8.20 -7.92
C ASP A 219 -35.14 -9.62 -7.73
N TYR A 220 -36.37 -9.75 -7.18
CA TYR A 220 -37.00 -11.04 -6.93
C TYR A 220 -37.14 -11.91 -8.19
N ARG A 221 -37.20 -11.30 -9.38
CA ARG A 221 -37.24 -11.99 -10.68
C ARG A 221 -35.97 -12.79 -10.97
N ASN A 222 -34.86 -12.37 -10.42
CA ASN A 222 -33.56 -12.99 -10.63
C ASN A 222 -33.14 -13.91 -9.46
N LYS A 223 -34.04 -14.16 -8.48
CA LYS A 223 -33.72 -14.91 -7.27
C LYS A 223 -33.06 -16.26 -7.56
N ASP A 224 -33.63 -17.01 -8.51
CA ASP A 224 -33.18 -18.36 -8.84
C ASP A 224 -32.17 -18.41 -10.00
N ALA A 225 -31.79 -17.25 -10.58
CA ALA A 225 -30.80 -17.17 -11.63
C ALA A 225 -29.39 -17.47 -11.09
N ASP A 226 -28.50 -17.98 -11.94
CA ASP A 226 -27.09 -18.21 -11.59
C ASP A 226 -26.41 -16.91 -11.16
N TRP A 227 -25.61 -16.98 -10.12
CA TRP A 227 -24.81 -15.86 -9.63
C TRP A 227 -23.67 -15.46 -10.58
N LYS A 228 -23.28 -16.34 -11.49
CA LYS A 228 -22.06 -16.15 -12.32
C LYS A 228 -20.86 -15.81 -11.42
N ASN A 229 -20.10 -14.76 -11.77
CA ASN A 229 -18.93 -14.30 -11.00
C ASN A 229 -19.26 -13.16 -10.02
N SER A 230 -20.55 -12.88 -9.75
CA SER A 230 -20.93 -11.66 -9.01
C SER A 230 -20.92 -11.78 -7.48
N LYS A 231 -20.80 -12.99 -6.91
CA LYS A 231 -20.94 -13.18 -5.45
C LYS A 231 -19.98 -12.33 -4.61
N ASP A 232 -18.78 -12.13 -5.09
CA ASP A 232 -17.72 -11.36 -4.47
C ASP A 232 -17.37 -10.08 -5.24
N ALA A 233 -18.24 -9.67 -6.18
CA ALA A 233 -18.01 -8.50 -7.02
C ALA A 233 -17.84 -7.21 -6.20
N LEU A 234 -18.52 -7.08 -5.07
CA LEU A 234 -18.38 -5.91 -4.20
C LEU A 234 -16.95 -5.76 -3.67
N GLN A 235 -16.39 -6.82 -3.10
CA GLN A 235 -15.03 -6.81 -2.55
C GLN A 235 -14.00 -6.61 -3.63
N ARG A 236 -14.13 -7.32 -4.77
CA ARG A 236 -13.25 -7.18 -5.93
C ARG A 236 -13.32 -5.79 -6.54
N GLY A 237 -14.53 -5.22 -6.67
CA GLY A 237 -14.73 -3.86 -7.16
C GLY A 237 -14.08 -2.80 -6.26
N MET A 238 -14.16 -2.96 -4.93
CA MET A 238 -13.45 -2.07 -3.99
C MET A 238 -11.93 -2.19 -4.15
N GLN A 239 -11.42 -3.40 -4.32
CA GLN A 239 -9.99 -3.64 -4.55
C GLN A 239 -9.51 -2.99 -5.85
N THR A 240 -10.23 -3.15 -6.95
CA THR A 240 -9.82 -2.59 -8.25
C THR A 240 -9.80 -1.06 -8.25
N LEU A 241 -10.64 -0.42 -7.43
CA LEU A 241 -10.70 1.04 -7.33
C LEU A 241 -9.60 1.62 -6.42
N ARG A 242 -9.24 0.95 -5.30
CA ARG A 242 -8.46 1.60 -4.24
C ARG A 242 -7.31 0.79 -3.67
N SER A 243 -7.04 -0.40 -4.24
CA SER A 243 -6.09 -1.34 -3.65
C SER A 243 -6.61 -1.97 -2.33
N GLY A 244 -5.99 -3.07 -1.90
CA GLY A 244 -6.40 -3.84 -0.74
C GLY A 244 -7.72 -4.60 -0.96
N TYR A 245 -7.90 -5.73 -0.29
CA TYR A 245 -9.13 -6.52 -0.39
C TYR A 245 -9.91 -6.39 0.92
N PRO A 246 -11.12 -5.77 0.94
CA PRO A 246 -11.81 -5.44 2.19
C PRO A 246 -12.25 -6.66 3.00
N ALA A 247 -12.31 -7.84 2.39
CA ALA A 247 -12.64 -9.10 3.05
C ALA A 247 -11.39 -9.93 3.43
N ASP A 248 -10.17 -9.37 3.32
CA ASP A 248 -8.96 -10.04 3.79
C ASP A 248 -9.06 -10.32 5.30
N PRO A 249 -8.65 -11.52 5.74
CA PRO A 249 -8.62 -11.84 7.15
C PRO A 249 -7.63 -10.95 7.90
N VAL A 250 -7.93 -10.70 9.16
CA VAL A 250 -7.01 -9.98 10.05
C VAL A 250 -5.71 -10.78 10.20
N HIS A 251 -4.56 -10.13 10.01
CA HIS A 251 -3.26 -10.73 10.26
C HIS A 251 -3.13 -11.16 11.73
N LYS A 252 -2.74 -12.40 11.97
CA LYS A 252 -2.56 -12.97 13.31
C LYS A 252 -1.20 -13.63 13.43
N ALA A 253 -0.69 -13.68 14.66
CA ALA A 253 0.45 -14.52 14.97
C ALA A 253 0.17 -15.99 14.58
N LYS A 254 1.10 -16.59 13.86
CA LYS A 254 1.07 -18.02 13.52
C LYS A 254 1.71 -18.83 14.62
#